data_4b8c63ea7fc04727dcee4750071e60c5
#
_entry.id   4b8c63ea7fc04727dcee4750071e60c5
#
_cell.length_a   1.000
_cell.length_b   1.000
_cell.length_c   1.000
_cell.angle_alpha   90.00
_cell.angle_beta   90.00
_cell.angle_gamma   90.00
#
_symmetry.space_group_name_H-M   'P 1'
#
loop_
_entity.id
_entity.type
_entity.pdbx_description
1 polymer ?
#
loop_
_entity_poly.entity_id
_entity_poly.type
_entity_poly.pdbx_seq_one_letter_code
_entity_poly.pdbx_strand_id
1 'polypeptide(L)'
;MLKFHSLKVVQLAPDAEDAVGIALEVPPQLEAEYRGAAGQHVVVRVSLDGEDTRRTYSLVNAPGEWPLRIVPRVHANGRMSRYLAEQLHAGDELEVLPPNGSFTPREAAPAGGTYVAFAAGCGITPVLSVVRMLLSHPGPRVILFYGNTGSARTMCLEELLALKDRYLGRLSLHFLMSREPQEVALYNGRIDAPRVRQFAAALFRPHEVKEYFVCGPGDMIEQVTAALRELGVEGSRVHAEHFTLATTAETAPLGHAAAVGAPPGADAGIVPPAPPAPPVSPAAAGTAEVTVLVDGRRRSFTMRMDDDTVLDAAARAGVELPFSCRAGVCSTCRTKVIRGEVAMAQNYALEDWELEQGYVLACQSRVKSGVLELDYDEK
;
A
#
# COMPACT_ATOMS: atom_id res chain seq x y z
N MET A 1 -1.89 -3.99 -20.71
CA MET A 1 -1.24 -4.60 -19.50
C MET A 1 -0.23 -3.63 -18.95
N LEU A 2 -0.14 -3.57 -17.64
CA LEU A 2 1.00 -2.92 -17.02
C LEU A 2 2.26 -3.72 -17.40
N LYS A 3 3.15 -3.11 -18.18
CA LYS A 3 4.40 -3.73 -18.65
C LYS A 3 5.56 -3.18 -17.83
N PHE A 4 6.49 -4.03 -17.43
CA PHE A 4 7.75 -3.57 -16.85
C PHE A 4 8.59 -2.84 -17.89
N HIS A 5 9.08 -1.65 -17.51
CA HIS A 5 10.05 -0.91 -18.29
C HIS A 5 11.34 -0.78 -17.48
N SER A 6 12.47 -0.84 -18.16
CA SER A 6 13.76 -0.58 -17.55
C SER A 6 13.93 0.93 -17.37
N LEU A 7 14.02 1.39 -16.12
CA LEU A 7 14.24 2.79 -15.77
C LEU A 7 15.63 2.95 -15.16
N LYS A 8 16.37 3.95 -15.61
CA LYS A 8 17.71 4.24 -15.12
C LYS A 8 17.66 4.91 -13.75
N VAL A 9 18.48 4.42 -12.83
CA VAL A 9 18.74 5.06 -11.53
C VAL A 9 19.64 6.26 -11.77
N VAL A 10 19.15 7.48 -11.53
CA VAL A 10 19.93 8.71 -11.73
C VAL A 10 20.49 9.26 -10.43
N GLN A 11 19.93 8.91 -9.29
CA GLN A 11 20.40 9.34 -7.99
C GLN A 11 20.03 8.33 -6.89
N LEU A 12 20.97 8.11 -5.96
CA LEU A 12 20.73 7.51 -4.65
C LEU A 12 21.25 8.47 -3.59
N ALA A 13 20.47 8.65 -2.54
CA ALA A 13 20.87 9.48 -1.40
C ALA A 13 20.33 8.87 -0.10
N PRO A 14 21.08 8.90 1.01
CA PRO A 14 20.52 8.61 2.32
C PRO A 14 19.33 9.54 2.60
N ASP A 15 18.26 9.01 3.20
CA ASP A 15 17.09 9.80 3.59
C ASP A 15 16.95 9.86 5.12
N ALA A 16 16.90 8.70 5.76
CA ALA A 16 16.91 8.54 7.21
C ALA A 16 17.92 7.45 7.60
N GLU A 17 18.13 7.19 8.90
CA GLU A 17 19.07 6.16 9.39
C GLU A 17 18.88 4.80 8.70
N ASP A 18 17.64 4.45 8.38
CA ASP A 18 17.26 3.17 7.78
C ASP A 18 16.46 3.34 6.47
N ALA A 19 16.72 4.39 5.71
CA ALA A 19 16.02 4.64 4.44
C ALA A 19 16.95 5.23 3.38
N VAL A 20 16.66 4.92 2.12
CA VAL A 20 17.39 5.44 0.96
C VAL A 20 16.42 6.03 -0.06
N GLY A 21 16.69 7.25 -0.51
CA GLY A 21 15.98 7.88 -1.62
C GLY A 21 16.56 7.42 -2.95
N ILE A 22 15.71 6.99 -3.87
CA ILE A 22 16.07 6.50 -5.20
C ILE A 22 15.30 7.32 -6.23
N ALA A 23 16.04 7.93 -7.16
CA ALA A 23 15.46 8.68 -8.28
C ALA A 23 15.66 7.91 -9.59
N LEU A 24 14.56 7.77 -10.34
CA LEU A 24 14.47 7.00 -11.57
C LEU A 24 14.15 7.93 -12.74
N GLU A 25 14.97 7.89 -13.77
CA GLU A 25 14.72 8.61 -15.03
C GLU A 25 13.63 7.89 -15.82
N VAL A 26 12.60 8.63 -16.15
CA VAL A 26 11.55 8.14 -17.06
C VAL A 26 11.81 8.69 -18.44
N PRO A 27 12.02 7.83 -19.47
CA PRO A 27 12.18 8.27 -20.83
C PRO A 27 10.96 9.08 -21.32
N PRO A 28 11.13 10.15 -22.13
CA PRO A 28 10.03 11.02 -22.55
C PRO A 28 8.83 10.30 -23.15
N GLN A 29 9.07 9.21 -23.88
CA GLN A 29 8.00 8.40 -24.49
C GLN A 29 7.15 7.64 -23.49
N LEU A 30 7.63 7.46 -22.23
CA LEU A 30 6.93 6.78 -21.14
C LEU A 30 6.32 7.74 -20.13
N GLU A 31 6.58 9.04 -20.19
CA GLU A 31 6.11 10.02 -19.20
C GLU A 31 4.58 9.99 -19.03
N ALA A 32 3.83 9.77 -20.12
CA ALA A 32 2.37 9.69 -20.05
C ALA A 32 1.90 8.49 -19.21
N GLU A 33 2.59 7.34 -19.29
CA GLU A 33 2.29 6.13 -18.51
C GLU A 33 2.72 6.27 -17.04
N TYR A 34 3.82 7.00 -16.79
CA TYR A 34 4.39 7.16 -15.45
C TYR A 34 3.94 8.40 -14.69
N ARG A 35 3.13 9.26 -15.31
CA ARG A 35 2.59 10.46 -14.64
C ARG A 35 1.79 10.12 -13.39
N GLY A 36 0.96 9.08 -13.46
CA GLY A 36 0.17 8.55 -12.34
C GLY A 36 -0.75 9.56 -11.67
N ALA A 37 -1.26 9.19 -10.50
CA ALA A 37 -1.97 10.06 -9.56
C ALA A 37 -1.21 10.15 -8.24
N ALA A 38 -1.46 11.20 -7.45
CA ALA A 38 -0.82 11.37 -6.14
C ALA A 38 -1.20 10.22 -5.20
N GLY A 39 -0.22 9.71 -4.46
CA GLY A 39 -0.40 8.59 -3.54
C GLY A 39 -0.27 7.21 -4.16
N GLN A 40 -0.11 7.11 -5.48
CA GLN A 40 0.13 5.84 -6.16
C GLN A 40 1.54 5.29 -5.90
N HIS A 41 1.69 4.01 -6.18
CA HIS A 41 2.92 3.25 -6.03
C HIS A 41 3.36 2.62 -7.35
N VAL A 42 4.63 2.27 -7.45
CA VAL A 42 5.22 1.46 -8.51
C VAL A 42 5.60 0.08 -7.97
N VAL A 43 5.66 -0.90 -8.86
CA VAL A 43 6.22 -2.22 -8.55
C VAL A 43 7.63 -2.28 -9.13
N VAL A 44 8.61 -2.52 -8.29
CA VAL A 44 10.00 -2.78 -8.69
C VAL A 44 10.23 -4.28 -8.73
N ARG A 45 10.83 -4.76 -9.81
CA ARG A 45 11.22 -6.16 -10.03
C ARG A 45 12.74 -6.27 -10.15
N VAL A 46 13.30 -7.22 -9.44
CA VAL A 46 14.74 -7.57 -9.50
C VAL A 46 14.89 -9.08 -9.41
N SER A 47 15.81 -9.66 -10.16
CA SER A 47 16.22 -11.05 -9.96
C SER A 47 17.23 -11.12 -8.80
N LEU A 48 16.83 -11.68 -7.68
CA LEU A 48 17.71 -11.90 -6.51
C LEU A 48 17.93 -13.41 -6.34
N ASP A 49 19.19 -13.83 -6.41
CA ASP A 49 19.57 -15.26 -6.34
C ASP A 49 18.82 -16.16 -7.35
N GLY A 50 18.50 -15.61 -8.53
CA GLY A 50 17.76 -16.30 -9.58
C GLY A 50 16.23 -16.31 -9.39
N GLU A 51 15.71 -15.67 -8.34
CA GLU A 51 14.28 -15.53 -8.07
C GLU A 51 13.73 -14.18 -8.52
N ASP A 52 12.59 -14.18 -9.23
CA ASP A 52 11.83 -12.97 -9.56
C ASP A 52 11.25 -12.37 -8.26
N THR A 53 11.89 -11.31 -7.77
CA THR A 53 11.47 -10.61 -6.57
C THR A 53 10.81 -9.30 -6.93
N ARG A 54 9.55 -9.12 -6.52
CA ARG A 54 8.76 -7.90 -6.79
C ARG A 54 8.35 -7.25 -5.49
N ARG A 55 8.51 -5.91 -5.40
CA ARG A 55 8.06 -5.12 -4.24
C ARG A 55 7.44 -3.82 -4.68
N THR A 56 6.45 -3.40 -3.91
CA THR A 56 5.70 -2.17 -4.12
C THR A 56 6.33 -1.03 -3.33
N TYR A 57 6.53 0.11 -3.99
CA TYR A 57 7.03 1.33 -3.37
C TYR A 57 6.18 2.52 -3.79
N SER A 58 5.63 3.24 -2.82
CA SER A 58 4.86 4.45 -3.08
C SER A 58 5.77 5.56 -3.61
N LEU A 59 5.25 6.31 -4.57
CA LEU A 59 5.91 7.51 -5.08
C LEU A 59 5.83 8.63 -4.05
N VAL A 60 6.91 9.42 -3.94
CA VAL A 60 6.93 10.62 -3.10
C VAL A 60 6.72 11.91 -3.90
N ASN A 61 6.75 11.82 -5.23
CA ASN A 61 6.49 12.93 -6.14
C ASN A 61 5.01 13.32 -6.19
N ALA A 62 4.73 14.58 -6.52
CA ALA A 62 3.45 14.93 -7.11
C ALA A 62 3.37 14.42 -8.57
N PRO A 63 2.16 14.20 -9.12
CA PRO A 63 1.99 13.78 -10.51
C PRO A 63 2.70 14.68 -11.51
N GLY A 64 3.53 14.10 -12.39
CA GLY A 64 4.27 14.83 -13.41
C GLY A 64 5.55 15.53 -12.91
N GLU A 65 5.97 15.34 -11.67
CA GLU A 65 7.30 15.73 -11.19
C GLU A 65 8.33 14.65 -11.54
N TRP A 66 9.46 15.06 -12.07
CA TRP A 66 10.56 14.18 -12.50
C TRP A 66 11.90 14.55 -11.83
N PRO A 67 12.83 13.61 -11.64
CA PRO A 67 12.69 12.16 -11.84
C PRO A 67 11.67 11.53 -10.89
N LEU A 68 11.17 10.31 -11.20
CA LEU A 68 10.35 9.56 -10.26
C LEU A 68 11.16 9.17 -9.03
N ARG A 69 10.57 9.29 -7.85
CA ARG A 69 11.26 9.01 -6.60
C ARG A 69 10.48 8.06 -5.71
N ILE A 70 11.21 7.08 -5.21
CA ILE A 70 10.77 6.18 -4.14
C ILE A 70 11.73 6.30 -2.96
N VAL A 71 11.25 6.03 -1.75
CA VAL A 71 12.07 6.04 -0.53
C VAL A 71 11.85 4.74 0.24
N PRO A 72 12.53 3.64 -0.15
CA PRO A 72 12.50 2.38 0.57
C PRO A 72 13.06 2.48 1.99
N ARG A 73 12.33 1.91 2.96
CA ARG A 73 12.90 1.63 4.28
C ARG A 73 13.67 0.32 4.23
N VAL A 74 14.89 0.32 4.78
CA VAL A 74 15.76 -0.84 4.83
C VAL A 74 15.40 -1.70 6.04
N HIS A 75 15.01 -2.93 5.79
CA HIS A 75 14.72 -3.91 6.83
C HIS A 75 15.89 -4.90 6.95
N ALA A 76 16.32 -5.22 8.18
CA ALA A 76 17.47 -6.10 8.42
C ALA A 76 17.38 -7.45 7.69
N ASN A 77 16.18 -8.01 7.57
CA ASN A 77 15.91 -9.28 6.89
C ASN A 77 15.26 -9.09 5.50
N GLY A 78 15.17 -7.87 5.00
CA GLY A 78 14.50 -7.57 3.72
C GLY A 78 15.46 -7.72 2.54
N ARG A 79 15.34 -8.77 1.75
CA ARG A 79 16.22 -9.03 0.59
C ARG A 79 16.20 -7.85 -0.40
N MET A 80 15.02 -7.42 -0.85
CA MET A 80 14.89 -6.33 -1.80
C MET A 80 15.36 -4.98 -1.23
N SER A 81 14.96 -4.64 0.00
CA SER A 81 15.32 -3.34 0.59
C SER A 81 16.84 -3.21 0.85
N ARG A 82 17.50 -4.32 1.21
CA ARG A 82 18.96 -4.37 1.33
C ARG A 82 19.63 -4.27 -0.03
N TYR A 83 19.17 -4.98 -1.04
CA TYR A 83 19.70 -4.85 -2.40
C TYR A 83 19.64 -3.40 -2.87
N LEU A 84 18.49 -2.73 -2.72
CA LEU A 84 18.32 -1.34 -3.13
C LEU A 84 19.21 -0.35 -2.37
N ALA A 85 19.57 -0.65 -1.12
CA ALA A 85 20.41 0.22 -0.30
C ALA A 85 21.92 -0.08 -0.40
N GLU A 86 22.28 -1.35 -0.60
CA GLU A 86 23.68 -1.81 -0.46
C GLU A 86 24.34 -2.14 -1.80
N GLN A 87 23.55 -2.48 -2.84
CA GLN A 87 24.08 -3.00 -4.11
C GLN A 87 23.70 -2.17 -5.32
N LEU A 88 22.64 -1.36 -5.23
CA LEU A 88 22.19 -0.51 -6.33
C LEU A 88 23.05 0.75 -6.42
N HIS A 89 23.41 1.16 -7.64
CA HIS A 89 24.23 2.33 -7.91
C HIS A 89 23.58 3.26 -8.93
N ALA A 90 23.99 4.52 -8.93
CA ALA A 90 23.60 5.44 -10.00
C ALA A 90 24.16 4.95 -11.34
N GLY A 91 23.31 4.90 -12.34
CA GLY A 91 23.60 4.32 -13.66
C GLY A 91 23.02 2.93 -13.87
N ASP A 92 22.68 2.20 -12.82
CA ASP A 92 21.98 0.91 -12.93
C ASP A 92 20.55 1.07 -13.46
N GLU A 93 19.96 -0.03 -13.86
CA GLU A 93 18.59 -0.09 -14.33
C GLU A 93 17.71 -0.94 -13.41
N LEU A 94 16.50 -0.48 -13.15
CA LEU A 94 15.47 -1.23 -12.45
C LEU A 94 14.27 -1.47 -13.34
N GLU A 95 13.72 -2.68 -13.31
CA GLU A 95 12.45 -2.97 -13.96
C GLU A 95 11.29 -2.48 -13.09
N VAL A 96 10.50 -1.57 -13.64
CA VAL A 96 9.45 -0.86 -12.90
C VAL A 96 8.14 -0.95 -13.68
N LEU A 97 7.02 -1.25 -13.01
CA LEU A 97 5.68 -1.07 -13.57
C LEU A 97 5.24 0.39 -13.46
N PRO A 98 4.43 0.87 -14.41
CA PRO A 98 3.75 2.16 -14.28
C PRO A 98 2.97 2.29 -12.96
N PRO A 99 2.76 3.53 -12.46
CA PRO A 99 2.06 3.79 -11.21
C PRO A 99 0.65 3.18 -11.19
N ASN A 100 0.29 2.63 -10.04
CA ASN A 100 -1.01 2.03 -9.77
C ASN A 100 -1.39 2.26 -8.30
N GLY A 101 -2.66 2.07 -7.94
CA GLY A 101 -3.16 2.18 -6.57
C GLY A 101 -4.31 3.18 -6.45
N SER A 102 -5.13 3.00 -5.42
CA SER A 102 -6.36 3.78 -5.15
C SER A 102 -6.21 4.82 -4.02
N PHE A 103 -5.07 4.90 -3.35
CA PHE A 103 -4.79 5.88 -2.29
C PHE A 103 -4.60 7.30 -2.86
N THR A 104 -5.62 7.81 -3.53
CA THR A 104 -5.57 9.08 -4.26
C THR A 104 -6.67 10.02 -3.83
N PRO A 105 -6.44 11.34 -3.81
CA PRO A 105 -7.52 12.30 -3.64
C PRO A 105 -8.57 12.15 -4.73
N ARG A 106 -9.83 12.36 -4.38
CA ARG A 106 -10.95 12.28 -5.32
C ARG A 106 -10.87 13.31 -6.43
N GLU A 107 -10.39 14.49 -6.10
CA GLU A 107 -10.21 15.59 -7.05
C GLU A 107 -8.73 15.71 -7.42
N ALA A 108 -8.40 15.55 -8.68
CA ALA A 108 -7.03 15.75 -9.17
C ALA A 108 -6.57 17.22 -9.10
N ALA A 109 -7.51 18.17 -9.07
CA ALA A 109 -7.25 19.60 -8.99
C ALA A 109 -8.21 20.28 -7.98
N PRO A 110 -8.01 20.06 -6.67
CA PRO A 110 -8.91 20.58 -5.65
C PRO A 110 -8.84 22.10 -5.55
N ALA A 111 -10.00 22.76 -5.55
CA ALA A 111 -10.12 24.21 -5.47
C ALA A 111 -9.84 24.78 -4.07
N GLY A 112 -9.87 23.94 -3.01
CA GLY A 112 -9.61 24.35 -1.63
C GLY A 112 -10.11 23.32 -0.61
N GLY A 113 -10.14 23.73 0.66
CA GLY A 113 -10.58 22.90 1.77
C GLY A 113 -9.43 22.42 2.66
N THR A 114 -9.77 21.81 3.77
CA THR A 114 -8.81 21.21 4.70
C THR A 114 -8.74 19.71 4.49
N TYR A 115 -7.53 19.20 4.42
CA TYR A 115 -7.20 17.77 4.33
C TYR A 115 -6.39 17.39 5.57
N VAL A 116 -6.65 16.20 6.11
CA VAL A 116 -5.94 15.70 7.28
C VAL A 116 -5.26 14.39 6.93
N ALA A 117 -3.99 14.25 7.30
CA ALA A 117 -3.25 13.03 7.05
C ALA A 117 -2.64 12.50 8.36
N PHE A 118 -2.69 11.17 8.52
CA PHE A 118 -2.05 10.41 9.59
C PHE A 118 -1.07 9.44 8.97
N ALA A 119 0.21 9.66 9.17
CA ALA A 119 1.28 8.80 8.66
C ALA A 119 2.10 8.22 9.81
N ALA A 120 2.64 7.01 9.66
CA ALA A 120 3.67 6.52 10.56
C ALA A 120 4.75 5.74 9.80
N GLY A 121 6.02 6.03 10.14
CA GLY A 121 7.17 5.41 9.50
C GLY A 121 7.16 5.56 7.98
N CYS A 122 7.27 4.45 7.25
CA CYS A 122 7.26 4.47 5.77
C CYS A 122 5.89 4.86 5.16
N GLY A 123 4.81 4.86 5.92
CA GLY A 123 3.51 5.38 5.46
C GLY A 123 3.52 6.86 5.06
N ILE A 124 4.61 7.56 5.33
CA ILE A 124 4.79 8.93 4.84
C ILE A 124 4.91 9.00 3.32
N THR A 125 5.39 7.96 2.63
CA THR A 125 5.70 8.04 1.21
C THR A 125 4.50 8.35 0.32
N PRO A 126 3.35 7.62 0.40
CA PRO A 126 2.18 7.98 -0.38
C PRO A 126 1.53 9.28 0.14
N VAL A 127 1.57 9.52 1.45
CA VAL A 127 1.03 10.74 2.05
C VAL A 127 1.79 11.98 1.57
N LEU A 128 3.11 11.92 1.45
CA LEU A 128 3.92 13.03 0.93
C LEU A 128 3.56 13.38 -0.51
N SER A 129 3.35 12.38 -1.36
CA SER A 129 2.87 12.57 -2.73
C SER A 129 1.54 13.35 -2.76
N VAL A 130 0.58 12.93 -1.92
CA VAL A 130 -0.72 13.62 -1.77
C VAL A 130 -0.54 15.05 -1.26
N VAL A 131 0.27 15.26 -0.22
CA VAL A 131 0.56 16.59 0.35
C VAL A 131 1.17 17.51 -0.70
N ARG A 132 2.14 17.05 -1.49
CA ARG A 132 2.78 17.81 -2.55
C ARG A 132 1.76 18.22 -3.62
N MET A 133 0.93 17.31 -4.06
CA MET A 133 -0.12 17.58 -5.04
C MET A 133 -1.14 18.59 -4.50
N LEU A 134 -1.67 18.40 -3.28
CA LEU A 134 -2.61 19.32 -2.68
C LEU A 134 -2.04 20.73 -2.55
N LEU A 135 -0.80 20.86 -2.07
CA LEU A 135 -0.15 22.14 -1.88
C LEU A 135 0.27 22.84 -3.18
N SER A 136 0.42 22.11 -4.28
CA SER A 136 0.67 22.69 -5.60
C SER A 136 -0.52 23.53 -6.11
N HIS A 137 -1.73 23.25 -5.63
CA HIS A 137 -2.94 24.03 -5.92
C HIS A 137 -3.11 25.18 -4.91
N PRO A 138 -3.70 26.32 -5.26
CA PRO A 138 -3.70 27.52 -4.43
C PRO A 138 -4.60 27.47 -3.18
N GLY A 139 -5.62 26.61 -3.12
CA GLY A 139 -6.65 26.61 -2.08
C GLY A 139 -6.47 25.65 -0.91
N PRO A 140 -5.98 24.41 -1.13
CA PRO A 140 -5.94 23.39 -0.10
C PRO A 140 -5.05 23.72 1.10
N ARG A 141 -5.49 23.29 2.29
CA ARG A 141 -4.73 23.27 3.54
C ARG A 141 -4.54 21.84 3.98
N VAL A 142 -3.38 21.50 4.50
CA VAL A 142 -3.06 20.16 4.98
C VAL A 142 -2.60 20.21 6.43
N ILE A 143 -3.13 19.28 7.23
CA ILE A 143 -2.67 19.00 8.59
C ILE A 143 -2.12 17.59 8.57
N LEU A 144 -0.83 17.43 8.81
CA LEU A 144 -0.14 16.14 8.83
C LEU A 144 0.30 15.78 10.25
N PHE A 145 -0.19 14.65 10.74
CA PHE A 145 0.29 13.98 11.95
C PHE A 145 1.22 12.85 11.53
N TYR A 146 2.50 12.92 11.93
CA TYR A 146 3.51 11.98 11.49
C TYR A 146 4.22 11.32 12.67
N GLY A 147 3.91 10.03 12.88
CA GLY A 147 4.45 9.20 13.96
C GLY A 147 5.75 8.51 13.58
N ASN A 148 6.76 8.61 14.44
CA ASN A 148 8.05 7.95 14.30
C ASN A 148 8.58 7.42 15.64
N THR A 149 9.66 6.66 15.61
CA THR A 149 10.35 6.24 16.84
C THR A 149 11.25 7.34 17.38
N GLY A 150 11.83 8.15 16.51
CA GLY A 150 12.71 9.28 16.80
C GLY A 150 13.07 10.02 15.51
N SER A 151 13.72 11.17 15.66
CA SER A 151 14.06 12.09 14.56
C SER A 151 15.00 11.45 13.51
N ALA A 152 16.00 10.69 13.93
CA ALA A 152 16.95 10.02 13.04
C ALA A 152 16.30 9.01 12.08
N ARG A 153 15.13 8.48 12.44
CA ARG A 153 14.35 7.52 11.63
C ARG A 153 13.14 8.15 10.92
N THR A 154 13.03 9.47 10.95
CA THR A 154 11.96 10.21 10.30
C THR A 154 12.26 10.37 8.82
N MET A 155 11.60 9.56 7.99
CA MET A 155 11.77 9.60 6.52
C MET A 155 11.23 10.89 5.93
N CYS A 156 11.86 11.38 4.87
CA CYS A 156 11.46 12.58 4.12
C CYS A 156 11.40 13.85 5.00
N LEU A 157 12.15 13.90 6.11
CA LEU A 157 12.08 15.01 7.07
C LEU A 157 12.44 16.34 6.43
N GLU A 158 13.56 16.41 5.73
CA GLU A 158 14.03 17.65 5.08
C GLU A 158 13.03 18.17 4.04
N GLU A 159 12.42 17.25 3.26
CA GLU A 159 11.39 17.62 2.30
C GLU A 159 10.14 18.18 2.97
N LEU A 160 9.69 17.57 4.06
CA LEU A 160 8.55 18.05 4.82
C LEU A 160 8.81 19.43 5.41
N LEU A 161 10.01 19.67 5.94
CA LEU A 161 10.41 20.98 6.46
C LEU A 161 10.49 22.03 5.34
N ALA A 162 11.07 21.68 4.19
CA ALA A 162 11.10 22.56 3.01
C ALA A 162 9.70 22.90 2.49
N LEU A 163 8.78 21.91 2.48
CA LEU A 163 7.37 22.14 2.16
C LEU A 163 6.69 23.05 3.20
N LYS A 164 7.00 22.85 4.49
CA LYS A 164 6.48 23.71 5.56
C LYS A 164 6.93 25.15 5.38
N ASP A 165 8.21 25.40 5.08
CA ASP A 165 8.75 26.73 4.85
C ASP A 165 8.10 27.41 3.63
N ARG A 166 7.90 26.65 2.57
CA ARG A 166 7.26 27.14 1.34
C ARG A 166 5.78 27.44 1.52
N TYR A 167 5.08 26.67 2.36
CA TYR A 167 3.62 26.72 2.52
C TYR A 167 3.19 27.00 3.97
N LEU A 168 3.86 27.93 4.67
CA LEU A 168 3.70 28.25 6.10
C LEU A 168 2.24 28.30 6.57
N GLY A 169 1.37 28.99 5.85
CA GLY A 169 -0.04 29.16 6.21
C GLY A 169 -0.96 27.99 5.78
N ARG A 170 -0.46 27.03 5.00
CA ARG A 170 -1.28 25.96 4.42
C ARG A 170 -0.86 24.55 4.82
N LEU A 171 0.33 24.35 5.35
CA LEU A 171 0.81 23.08 5.87
C LEU A 171 1.03 23.16 7.38
N SER A 172 0.38 22.31 8.15
CA SER A 172 0.64 22.11 9.57
C SER A 172 1.28 20.74 9.77
N LEU A 173 2.48 20.70 10.38
CA LEU A 173 3.21 19.47 10.66
C LEU A 173 3.21 19.20 12.16
N HIS A 174 2.81 17.98 12.53
CA HIS A 174 2.78 17.52 13.90
C HIS A 174 3.53 16.18 13.99
N PHE A 175 4.75 16.21 14.55
CA PHE A 175 5.55 15.00 14.73
C PHE A 175 5.24 14.35 16.08
N LEU A 176 4.98 13.04 16.08
CA LEU A 176 4.81 12.24 17.27
C LEU A 176 5.98 11.27 17.39
N MET A 177 6.66 11.29 18.55
CA MET A 177 7.82 10.43 18.76
C MET A 177 7.53 9.41 19.86
N SER A 178 7.75 8.13 19.57
CA SER A 178 7.42 7.05 20.52
C SER A 178 8.58 6.64 21.41
N ARG A 179 9.82 7.01 21.06
CA ARG A 179 11.04 6.69 21.84
C ARG A 179 11.97 7.88 22.03
N GLU A 180 11.58 9.05 21.59
CA GLU A 180 12.31 10.30 21.76
C GLU A 180 11.39 11.30 22.45
N PRO A 181 11.69 11.73 23.71
CA PRO A 181 10.82 12.60 24.49
C PRO A 181 10.57 13.94 23.83
N GLN A 182 9.32 14.37 23.78
CA GLN A 182 8.89 15.67 23.31
C GLN A 182 8.39 16.52 24.48
N GLU A 183 8.59 17.83 24.43
CA GLU A 183 8.17 18.77 25.47
C GLU A 183 6.65 18.73 25.70
N VAL A 184 5.88 18.64 24.59
CA VAL A 184 4.42 18.57 24.65
C VAL A 184 3.98 17.12 24.79
N ALA A 185 3.30 16.80 25.88
CA ALA A 185 2.86 15.42 26.20
C ALA A 185 2.02 14.78 25.08
N LEU A 186 1.23 15.56 24.33
CA LEU A 186 0.39 15.09 23.25
C LEU A 186 1.20 14.48 22.08
N TYR A 187 2.45 14.89 21.91
CA TYR A 187 3.34 14.42 20.83
C TYR A 187 4.25 13.26 21.26
N ASN A 188 4.11 12.76 22.49
CA ASN A 188 4.83 11.56 22.95
C ASN A 188 4.01 10.30 22.69
N GLY A 189 4.62 9.28 22.08
CA GLY A 189 4.00 7.99 21.83
C GLY A 189 3.53 7.80 20.39
N ARG A 190 2.63 6.84 20.20
CA ARG A 190 2.09 6.48 18.87
C ARG A 190 0.81 7.25 18.57
N ILE A 191 0.45 7.33 17.28
CA ILE A 191 -0.87 7.76 16.85
C ILE A 191 -1.86 6.66 17.21
N ASP A 192 -2.83 6.99 18.06
CA ASP A 192 -3.87 6.10 18.57
C ASP A 192 -5.24 6.82 18.62
N ALA A 193 -6.32 6.08 18.85
CA ALA A 193 -7.67 6.63 18.88
C ALA A 193 -7.86 7.77 19.90
N PRO A 194 -7.34 7.70 21.15
CA PRO A 194 -7.39 8.82 22.08
C PRO A 194 -6.75 10.10 21.54
N ARG A 195 -5.57 9.99 20.90
CA ARG A 195 -4.88 11.15 20.32
C ARG A 195 -5.63 11.74 19.12
N VAL A 196 -6.20 10.90 18.26
CA VAL A 196 -7.03 11.37 17.15
C VAL A 196 -8.18 12.23 17.66
N ARG A 197 -8.88 11.81 18.73
CA ARG A 197 -9.95 12.60 19.36
C ARG A 197 -9.43 13.92 19.94
N GLN A 198 -8.26 13.91 20.57
CA GLN A 198 -7.62 15.14 21.10
C GLN A 198 -7.22 16.10 19.98
N PHE A 199 -6.65 15.58 18.88
CA PHE A 199 -6.32 16.41 17.71
C PHE A 199 -7.57 16.99 17.06
N ALA A 200 -8.64 16.21 16.93
CA ALA A 200 -9.90 16.70 16.40
C ALA A 200 -10.50 17.81 17.27
N ALA A 201 -10.42 17.69 18.58
CA ALA A 201 -10.92 18.72 19.49
C ALA A 201 -10.10 20.04 19.44
N ALA A 202 -8.79 19.94 19.14
CA ALA A 202 -7.88 21.08 19.25
C ALA A 202 -7.49 21.71 17.91
N LEU A 203 -7.37 20.94 16.84
CA LEU A 203 -6.67 21.35 15.62
C LEU A 203 -7.52 21.34 14.34
N PHE A 204 -8.60 20.57 14.30
CA PHE A 204 -9.50 20.54 13.15
C PHE A 204 -10.92 20.13 13.56
N ARG A 205 -11.89 20.44 12.69
CA ARG A 205 -13.29 20.00 12.87
C ARG A 205 -13.59 18.88 11.89
N PRO A 206 -13.93 17.65 12.36
CA PRO A 206 -14.05 16.48 11.49
C PRO A 206 -15.00 16.64 10.30
N HIS A 207 -16.12 17.33 10.48
CA HIS A 207 -17.10 17.57 9.41
C HIS A 207 -16.66 18.59 8.35
N GLU A 208 -15.68 19.47 8.66
CA GLU A 208 -15.15 20.47 7.72
C GLU A 208 -13.96 19.94 6.88
N VAL A 209 -13.38 18.79 7.26
CA VAL A 209 -12.27 18.18 6.52
C VAL A 209 -12.81 17.51 5.26
N LYS A 210 -12.22 17.79 4.11
CA LYS A 210 -12.60 17.22 2.82
C LYS A 210 -12.34 15.71 2.76
N GLU A 211 -11.09 15.34 2.97
CA GLU A 211 -10.64 13.94 2.92
C GLU A 211 -9.56 13.69 3.97
N TYR A 212 -9.48 12.43 4.40
CA TYR A 212 -8.48 11.92 5.32
C TYR A 212 -7.60 10.88 4.64
N PHE A 213 -6.30 10.93 4.89
CA PHE A 213 -5.32 9.98 4.36
C PHE A 213 -4.60 9.29 5.50
N VAL A 214 -4.69 7.97 5.56
CA VAL A 214 -4.15 7.18 6.69
C VAL A 214 -3.23 6.09 6.14
N CYS A 215 -1.93 6.16 6.47
CA CYS A 215 -0.98 5.13 6.06
C CYS A 215 0.09 4.88 7.13
N GLY A 216 0.29 3.62 7.49
CA GLY A 216 1.23 3.20 8.54
C GLY A 216 1.00 1.77 9.01
N PRO A 217 1.38 1.42 10.24
CA PRO A 217 1.08 0.12 10.84
C PRO A 217 -0.42 -0.17 10.89
N GLY A 218 -0.79 -1.44 10.69
CA GLY A 218 -2.20 -1.85 10.62
C GLY A 218 -3.00 -1.46 11.86
N ASP A 219 -2.44 -1.64 13.06
CA ASP A 219 -3.06 -1.24 14.33
C ASP A 219 -3.32 0.27 14.42
N MET A 220 -2.43 1.10 13.85
CA MET A 220 -2.66 2.55 13.74
C MET A 220 -3.80 2.87 12.79
N ILE A 221 -3.83 2.25 11.62
CA ILE A 221 -4.86 2.49 10.61
C ILE A 221 -6.24 2.15 11.18
N GLU A 222 -6.37 0.99 11.82
CA GLU A 222 -7.61 0.55 12.46
C GLU A 222 -8.08 1.54 13.54
N GLN A 223 -7.19 1.97 14.44
CA GLN A 223 -7.53 2.90 15.50
C GLN A 223 -7.90 4.30 14.98
N VAL A 224 -7.16 4.81 14.01
CA VAL A 224 -7.45 6.13 13.39
C VAL A 224 -8.80 6.08 12.68
N THR A 225 -9.03 5.05 11.86
CA THR A 225 -10.29 4.90 11.10
C THR A 225 -11.48 4.74 12.04
N ALA A 226 -11.35 3.94 13.10
CA ALA A 226 -12.40 3.78 14.11
C ALA A 226 -12.71 5.11 14.81
N ALA A 227 -11.70 5.84 15.25
CA ALA A 227 -11.88 7.14 15.91
C ALA A 227 -12.53 8.19 14.99
N LEU A 228 -12.15 8.23 13.70
CA LEU A 228 -12.78 9.12 12.73
C LEU A 228 -14.27 8.77 12.52
N ARG A 229 -14.61 7.48 12.46
CA ARG A 229 -16.00 7.01 12.36
C ARG A 229 -16.81 7.40 13.60
N GLU A 230 -16.25 7.24 14.81
CA GLU A 230 -16.88 7.70 16.06
C GLU A 230 -17.13 9.22 16.07
N LEU A 231 -16.26 10.00 15.41
CA LEU A 231 -16.40 11.44 15.26
C LEU A 231 -17.37 11.84 14.12
N GLY A 232 -18.09 10.88 13.53
CA GLY A 232 -19.09 11.12 12.48
C GLY A 232 -18.52 11.33 11.09
N VAL A 233 -17.25 10.93 10.83
CA VAL A 233 -16.66 10.99 9.49
C VAL A 233 -17.19 9.84 8.65
N GLU A 234 -17.70 10.15 7.46
CA GLU A 234 -18.14 9.14 6.48
C GLU A 234 -16.93 8.33 5.97
N GLY A 235 -17.08 7.00 5.90
CA GLY A 235 -16.02 6.11 5.43
C GLY A 235 -15.49 6.46 4.05
N SER A 236 -16.37 6.92 3.18
CA SER A 236 -16.02 7.38 1.84
C SER A 236 -15.05 8.56 1.78
N ARG A 237 -14.85 9.29 2.88
CA ARG A 237 -13.89 10.41 3.00
C ARG A 237 -12.55 9.98 3.59
N VAL A 238 -12.37 8.70 3.92
CA VAL A 238 -11.17 8.16 4.55
C VAL A 238 -10.48 7.22 3.57
N HIS A 239 -9.30 7.61 3.12
CA HIS A 239 -8.40 6.77 2.32
C HIS A 239 -7.40 6.09 3.25
N ALA A 240 -7.32 4.78 3.19
CA ALA A 240 -6.39 4.00 4.01
C ALA A 240 -5.51 3.10 3.12
N GLU A 241 -4.21 3.13 3.33
CA GLU A 241 -3.27 2.25 2.64
C GLU A 241 -2.47 1.42 3.63
N HIS A 242 -2.48 0.12 3.44
CA HIS A 242 -1.76 -0.85 4.26
C HIS A 242 -0.46 -1.28 3.60
N PHE A 243 0.64 -1.30 4.36
CA PHE A 243 1.88 -1.93 3.93
C PHE A 243 2.05 -3.26 4.63
N THR A 244 2.23 -4.33 3.86
CA THR A 244 2.62 -5.62 4.45
C THR A 244 4.07 -5.51 4.87
N LEU A 245 4.33 -5.55 6.17
CA LEU A 245 5.67 -5.89 6.63
C LEU A 245 5.94 -7.34 6.19
N ALA A 246 7.05 -7.58 5.54
CA ALA A 246 7.50 -8.91 5.13
C ALA A 246 7.89 -9.74 6.39
N THR A 247 6.89 -10.14 7.17
CA THR A 247 7.11 -10.89 8.41
C THR A 247 6.49 -12.27 8.34
N THR A 248 6.43 -12.97 7.25
CA THR A 248 6.17 -14.44 7.33
C THR A 248 6.01 -15.16 5.98
N ALA A 249 6.02 -14.46 4.84
CA ALA A 249 5.81 -15.14 3.56
C ALA A 249 7.11 -15.56 2.83
N GLU A 250 8.29 -15.21 3.34
CA GLU A 250 9.57 -15.57 2.68
C GLU A 250 10.20 -16.89 3.18
N THR A 251 9.55 -17.62 4.10
CA THR A 251 10.07 -18.92 4.59
C THR A 251 9.01 -20.01 4.64
N ALA A 252 8.22 -20.17 3.60
CA ALA A 252 7.50 -21.41 3.41
C ALA A 252 8.05 -22.11 2.15
N PRO A 253 8.99 -23.09 2.30
CA PRO A 253 9.17 -24.09 1.28
C PRO A 253 7.89 -24.90 1.20
N LEU A 254 7.46 -25.21 -0.02
CA LEU A 254 6.41 -26.18 -0.29
C LEU A 254 6.78 -27.52 0.39
N GLY A 255 6.14 -27.84 1.50
CA GLY A 255 6.30 -29.17 2.08
C GLY A 255 6.19 -29.23 3.61
N HIS A 256 5.14 -29.91 4.07
CA HIS A 256 4.94 -30.60 5.34
C HIS A 256 4.69 -29.81 6.63
N ALA A 257 3.47 -29.99 7.10
CA ALA A 257 3.01 -29.72 8.45
C ALA A 257 3.82 -30.50 9.50
N ALA A 258 4.32 -29.78 10.51
CA ALA A 258 4.64 -30.37 11.81
C ALA A 258 4.29 -29.37 12.91
N ALA A 259 3.38 -29.76 13.78
CA ALA A 259 3.01 -29.06 14.99
C ALA A 259 4.17 -29.06 15.99
N VAL A 260 4.55 -27.91 16.53
CA VAL A 260 5.38 -27.82 17.75
C VAL A 260 4.78 -26.80 18.70
N GLY A 261 4.61 -27.22 19.94
CA GLY A 261 3.91 -26.56 21.02
C GLY A 261 4.56 -25.25 21.50
N ALA A 262 3.73 -24.39 22.05
CA ALA A 262 4.09 -23.13 22.71
C ALA A 262 4.56 -23.37 24.16
N PRO A 263 5.51 -22.58 24.69
CA PRO A 263 5.81 -22.55 26.11
C PRO A 263 4.81 -21.63 26.87
N PRO A 264 4.58 -21.85 28.16
CA PRO A 264 3.55 -21.15 28.92
C PRO A 264 4.06 -19.85 29.56
N GLY A 265 3.18 -18.84 29.60
CA GLY A 265 3.19 -17.82 30.64
C GLY A 265 3.43 -16.39 30.18
N ALA A 266 2.33 -15.62 29.97
CA ALA A 266 2.14 -14.24 30.42
C ALA A 266 0.67 -13.86 30.22
N ASP A 267 0.02 -13.44 31.30
CA ASP A 267 -1.35 -12.93 31.36
C ASP A 267 -1.53 -11.73 30.42
N ALA A 268 -2.46 -11.84 29.48
CA ALA A 268 -3.00 -10.71 28.72
C ALA A 268 -4.50 -10.91 28.59
N GLY A 269 -5.23 -9.86 28.97
CA GLY A 269 -6.68 -9.82 29.05
C GLY A 269 -7.39 -10.27 27.78
N ILE A 270 -8.48 -10.97 28.00
CA ILE A 270 -9.33 -11.64 27.02
C ILE A 270 -10.03 -10.59 26.15
N VAL A 271 -9.60 -10.47 24.90
CA VAL A 271 -10.41 -9.93 23.81
C VAL A 271 -11.16 -11.12 23.19
N PRO A 272 -12.49 -11.08 23.06
CA PRO A 272 -13.21 -12.20 22.45
C PRO A 272 -12.75 -12.39 20.99
N PRO A 273 -12.47 -13.62 20.58
CA PRO A 273 -12.12 -13.91 19.19
C PRO A 273 -13.30 -13.61 18.27
N ALA A 274 -13.00 -13.04 17.11
CA ALA A 274 -13.96 -12.96 16.01
C ALA A 274 -14.57 -14.35 15.77
N PRO A 275 -15.87 -14.44 15.41
CA PRO A 275 -16.53 -15.73 15.22
C PRO A 275 -15.76 -16.54 14.17
N PRO A 276 -15.54 -17.84 14.42
CA PRO A 276 -14.88 -18.71 13.45
C PRO A 276 -15.70 -18.73 12.16
N ALA A 277 -14.99 -18.56 11.04
CA ALA A 277 -15.59 -18.79 9.73
C ALA A 277 -16.29 -20.15 9.73
N PRO A 278 -17.47 -20.29 9.14
CA PRO A 278 -18.22 -21.54 9.15
C PRO A 278 -17.33 -22.66 8.56
N PRO A 279 -17.39 -23.89 9.13
CA PRO A 279 -16.59 -25.00 8.63
C PRO A 279 -16.95 -25.24 7.17
N VAL A 280 -15.95 -25.11 6.30
CA VAL A 280 -16.09 -25.45 4.88
C VAL A 280 -16.24 -26.98 4.83
N SER A 281 -17.45 -27.45 4.56
CA SER A 281 -17.68 -28.87 4.22
C SER A 281 -16.75 -29.24 3.08
N PRO A 282 -16.12 -30.44 3.08
CA PRO A 282 -15.33 -30.90 1.96
C PRO A 282 -16.26 -31.11 0.75
N ALA A 283 -16.39 -30.06 -0.06
CA ALA A 283 -17.02 -30.21 -1.37
C ALA A 283 -16.09 -31.05 -2.25
N ALA A 284 -16.66 -32.00 -2.95
CA ALA A 284 -15.96 -32.90 -3.85
C ALA A 284 -14.96 -32.16 -4.73
N ALA A 285 -13.74 -32.69 -4.84
CA ALA A 285 -12.65 -32.14 -5.62
C ALA A 285 -13.08 -31.86 -7.07
N GLY A 286 -13.63 -30.69 -7.33
CA GLY A 286 -13.99 -30.21 -8.65
C GLY A 286 -12.85 -29.38 -9.23
N THR A 287 -12.74 -29.40 -10.55
CA THR A 287 -11.89 -28.47 -11.30
C THR A 287 -12.76 -27.35 -11.86
N ALA A 288 -12.24 -26.14 -11.92
CA ALA A 288 -12.86 -25.01 -12.58
C ALA A 288 -12.10 -24.63 -13.84
N GLU A 289 -12.82 -24.27 -14.88
CA GLU A 289 -12.26 -23.65 -16.08
C GLU A 289 -12.18 -22.15 -15.86
N VAL A 290 -10.99 -21.60 -15.94
CA VAL A 290 -10.74 -20.18 -15.73
C VAL A 290 -10.33 -19.54 -17.06
N THR A 291 -11.05 -18.50 -17.47
CA THR A 291 -10.69 -17.65 -18.62
C THR A 291 -10.35 -16.26 -18.13
N VAL A 292 -9.22 -15.74 -18.56
CA VAL A 292 -8.77 -14.39 -18.25
C VAL A 292 -8.64 -13.57 -19.53
N LEU A 293 -9.15 -12.34 -19.53
CA LEU A 293 -8.89 -11.34 -20.55
C LEU A 293 -7.78 -10.44 -20.07
N VAL A 294 -6.66 -10.43 -20.79
CA VAL A 294 -5.48 -9.61 -20.49
C VAL A 294 -4.92 -9.07 -21.78
N ASP A 295 -4.76 -7.77 -21.93
CA ASP A 295 -4.31 -7.06 -23.15
C ASP A 295 -5.13 -7.42 -24.40
N GLY A 296 -6.44 -7.47 -24.26
CA GLY A 296 -7.35 -7.85 -25.34
C GLY A 296 -7.23 -9.32 -25.76
N ARG A 297 -6.47 -10.14 -25.03
CA ARG A 297 -6.27 -11.56 -25.34
C ARG A 297 -6.91 -12.44 -24.27
N ARG A 298 -7.71 -13.38 -24.73
CA ARG A 298 -8.27 -14.42 -23.85
C ARG A 298 -7.27 -15.56 -23.68
N ARG A 299 -7.07 -15.99 -22.45
CA ARG A 299 -6.29 -17.17 -22.09
C ARG A 299 -7.10 -18.01 -21.12
N SER A 300 -7.07 -19.33 -21.32
CA SER A 300 -7.83 -20.26 -20.44
C SER A 300 -6.88 -21.28 -19.82
N PHE A 301 -7.20 -21.66 -18.59
CA PHE A 301 -6.50 -22.71 -17.85
C PHE A 301 -7.47 -23.40 -16.89
N THR A 302 -7.08 -24.56 -16.40
CA THR A 302 -7.86 -25.29 -15.40
C THR A 302 -7.21 -25.18 -14.04
N MET A 303 -8.00 -24.98 -12.99
CA MET A 303 -7.54 -25.00 -11.62
C MET A 303 -8.43 -25.86 -10.73
N ARG A 304 -7.90 -26.32 -9.60
CA ARG A 304 -8.69 -27.02 -8.59
C ARG A 304 -9.44 -26.01 -7.72
N MET A 305 -10.67 -26.34 -7.34
CA MET A 305 -11.52 -25.43 -6.56
C MET A 305 -11.10 -25.30 -5.09
N ASP A 306 -10.33 -26.27 -4.57
CA ASP A 306 -9.95 -26.40 -3.16
C ASP A 306 -8.53 -25.94 -2.83
N ASP A 307 -7.72 -25.62 -3.83
CA ASP A 307 -6.27 -25.63 -3.69
C ASP A 307 -5.63 -24.25 -3.63
N ASP A 308 -5.74 -23.45 -4.66
CA ASP A 308 -4.89 -22.28 -4.83
C ASP A 308 -5.65 -21.00 -5.13
N THR A 309 -4.91 -19.90 -5.07
CA THR A 309 -5.41 -18.63 -5.61
C THR A 309 -5.42 -18.69 -7.15
N VAL A 310 -6.28 -17.89 -7.75
CA VAL A 310 -6.31 -17.73 -9.23
C VAL A 310 -4.94 -17.34 -9.76
N LEU A 311 -4.20 -16.48 -9.03
CA LEU A 311 -2.86 -16.06 -9.42
C LEU A 311 -1.86 -17.24 -9.48
N ASP A 312 -1.87 -18.11 -8.46
CA ASP A 312 -0.95 -19.24 -8.39
C ASP A 312 -1.28 -20.30 -9.45
N ALA A 313 -2.57 -20.57 -9.67
CA ALA A 313 -3.02 -21.47 -10.70
C ALA A 313 -2.65 -20.99 -12.11
N ALA A 314 -2.82 -19.70 -12.39
CA ALA A 314 -2.40 -19.08 -13.65
C ALA A 314 -0.89 -19.25 -13.89
N ALA A 315 -0.08 -18.97 -12.86
CA ALA A 315 1.38 -19.11 -12.94
C ALA A 315 1.80 -20.55 -13.26
N ARG A 316 1.19 -21.55 -12.63
CA ARG A 316 1.44 -22.97 -12.94
C ARG A 316 1.04 -23.35 -14.37
N ALA A 317 -0.01 -22.74 -14.89
CA ALA A 317 -0.46 -22.92 -16.26
C ALA A 317 0.34 -22.12 -17.31
N GLY A 318 1.38 -21.39 -16.89
CA GLY A 318 2.18 -20.54 -17.77
C GLY A 318 1.45 -19.28 -18.23
N VAL A 319 0.38 -18.88 -17.54
CA VAL A 319 -0.36 -17.65 -17.80
C VAL A 319 0.15 -16.57 -16.86
N GLU A 320 0.87 -15.60 -17.40
CA GLU A 320 1.38 -14.46 -16.64
C GLU A 320 0.24 -13.45 -16.39
N LEU A 321 -0.02 -13.15 -15.12
CA LEU A 321 -0.96 -12.14 -14.67
C LEU A 321 -0.22 -11.04 -13.90
N PRO A 322 -0.74 -9.81 -13.84
CA PRO A 322 -0.16 -8.74 -13.03
C PRO A 322 -0.20 -9.10 -11.54
N PHE A 323 0.93 -8.96 -10.83
CA PHE A 323 0.98 -9.12 -9.38
C PHE A 323 2.21 -8.43 -8.77
N SER A 324 2.15 -8.21 -7.43
CA SER A 324 3.30 -7.77 -6.63
C SER A 324 3.28 -8.38 -5.22
N CYS A 325 2.49 -7.84 -4.29
CA CYS A 325 2.56 -8.16 -2.85
C CYS A 325 2.09 -9.56 -2.48
N ARG A 326 1.20 -10.19 -3.25
CA ARG A 326 0.52 -11.47 -2.96
C ARG A 326 -0.24 -11.51 -1.63
N ALA A 327 -0.45 -10.37 -0.99
CA ALA A 327 -1.02 -10.25 0.36
C ALA A 327 -2.31 -9.39 0.41
N GLY A 328 -2.89 -9.05 -0.74
CA GLY A 328 -4.15 -8.30 -0.80
C GLY A 328 -4.05 -6.81 -0.50
N VAL A 329 -2.85 -6.21 -0.54
CA VAL A 329 -2.63 -4.79 -0.12
C VAL A 329 -2.27 -3.84 -1.26
N CYS A 330 -1.88 -4.32 -2.47
CA CYS A 330 -1.32 -3.44 -3.50
C CYS A 330 -2.18 -3.26 -4.75
N SER A 331 -3.35 -3.85 -4.82
CA SER A 331 -4.27 -3.83 -5.98
C SER A 331 -3.66 -4.18 -7.36
N THR A 332 -2.36 -4.51 -7.47
CA THR A 332 -1.70 -4.84 -8.75
C THR A 332 -2.36 -6.02 -9.48
N CYS A 333 -2.94 -6.98 -8.73
CA CYS A 333 -3.65 -8.13 -9.27
C CYS A 333 -5.17 -7.94 -9.30
N ARG A 334 -5.65 -6.70 -9.26
CA ARG A 334 -7.07 -6.35 -9.36
C ARG A 334 -7.63 -6.79 -10.71
N THR A 335 -8.79 -7.41 -10.70
CA THR A 335 -9.49 -7.87 -11.89
C THR A 335 -10.99 -7.89 -11.64
N LYS A 336 -11.81 -7.78 -12.67
CA LYS A 336 -13.27 -7.83 -12.58
C LYS A 336 -13.77 -9.23 -12.86
N VAL A 337 -14.68 -9.72 -12.03
CA VAL A 337 -15.40 -10.98 -12.27
C VAL A 337 -16.50 -10.71 -13.28
N ILE A 338 -16.39 -11.32 -14.48
CA ILE A 338 -17.39 -11.24 -15.55
C ILE A 338 -18.40 -12.38 -15.40
N ARG A 339 -17.92 -13.56 -15.00
CA ARG A 339 -18.75 -14.75 -14.80
C ARG A 339 -18.14 -15.65 -13.75
N GLY A 340 -19.01 -16.29 -12.96
CA GLY A 340 -18.60 -17.22 -11.92
C GLY A 340 -18.52 -16.54 -10.55
N GLU A 341 -17.96 -17.26 -9.57
CA GLU A 341 -17.88 -16.82 -8.19
C GLU A 341 -16.48 -17.11 -7.63
N VAL A 342 -15.98 -16.19 -6.81
CA VAL A 342 -14.74 -16.35 -6.05
C VAL A 342 -14.95 -15.94 -4.59
N ALA A 343 -14.12 -16.49 -3.70
CA ALA A 343 -13.99 -16.00 -2.34
C ALA A 343 -12.60 -15.43 -2.14
N MET A 344 -12.49 -14.18 -1.69
CA MET A 344 -11.23 -13.58 -1.29
C MET A 344 -10.90 -13.91 0.17
N ALA A 345 -9.66 -14.32 0.44
CA ALA A 345 -9.19 -14.59 1.78
C ALA A 345 -8.95 -13.29 2.57
N GLN A 346 -8.41 -12.27 1.91
CA GLN A 346 -8.11 -10.96 2.50
C GLN A 346 -8.31 -9.86 1.46
N ASN A 347 -8.76 -8.69 1.93
CA ASN A 347 -8.84 -7.48 1.12
C ASN A 347 -8.48 -6.26 1.97
N TYR A 348 -7.38 -5.59 1.61
CA TYR A 348 -6.93 -4.33 2.21
C TYR A 348 -6.77 -3.22 1.15
N ALA A 349 -7.01 -3.54 -0.13
CA ALA A 349 -6.72 -2.66 -1.24
C ALA A 349 -7.94 -2.20 -2.04
N LEU A 350 -9.04 -2.97 -2.02
CA LEU A 350 -10.27 -2.62 -2.72
C LEU A 350 -11.24 -1.94 -1.77
N GLU A 351 -11.83 -0.86 -2.24
CA GLU A 351 -12.91 -0.16 -1.55
C GLU A 351 -14.26 -0.89 -1.75
N ASP A 352 -15.26 -0.57 -0.89
CA ASP A 352 -16.55 -1.24 -0.91
C ASP A 352 -17.26 -1.14 -2.28
N TRP A 353 -17.17 0.02 -2.94
CA TRP A 353 -17.76 0.22 -4.28
C TRP A 353 -17.09 -0.66 -5.36
N GLU A 354 -15.80 -0.98 -5.24
CA GLU A 354 -15.10 -1.90 -6.14
C GLU A 354 -15.61 -3.34 -5.96
N LEU A 355 -15.80 -3.75 -4.71
CA LEU A 355 -16.37 -5.05 -4.37
C LEU A 355 -17.80 -5.17 -4.90
N GLU A 356 -18.63 -4.13 -4.75
CA GLU A 356 -20.01 -4.06 -5.29
C GLU A 356 -20.05 -4.15 -6.81
N GLN A 357 -19.02 -3.64 -7.50
CA GLN A 357 -18.89 -3.74 -8.95
C GLN A 357 -18.25 -5.06 -9.43
N GLY A 358 -17.93 -5.97 -8.50
CA GLY A 358 -17.39 -7.28 -8.82
C GLY A 358 -15.87 -7.31 -9.02
N TYR A 359 -15.14 -6.29 -8.55
CA TYR A 359 -13.67 -6.35 -8.56
C TYR A 359 -13.16 -7.25 -7.44
N VAL A 360 -12.08 -7.98 -7.74
CA VAL A 360 -11.42 -8.90 -6.81
C VAL A 360 -9.91 -8.82 -6.96
N LEU A 361 -9.19 -9.34 -5.95
CA LEU A 361 -7.74 -9.49 -5.97
C LEU A 361 -7.38 -10.94 -6.31
N ALA A 362 -6.84 -11.21 -7.49
CA ALA A 362 -6.53 -12.56 -7.96
C ALA A 362 -5.58 -13.34 -7.02
N CYS A 363 -4.67 -12.63 -6.33
CA CYS A 363 -3.76 -13.23 -5.36
C CYS A 363 -4.45 -13.70 -4.06
N GLN A 364 -5.70 -13.29 -3.83
CA GLN A 364 -6.50 -13.66 -2.65
C GLN A 364 -7.75 -14.47 -3.03
N SER A 365 -8.04 -14.57 -4.33
CA SER A 365 -9.27 -15.17 -4.85
C SER A 365 -9.13 -16.67 -5.05
N ARG A 366 -10.06 -17.42 -4.46
CA ARG A 366 -10.27 -18.85 -4.68
C ARG A 366 -11.58 -19.07 -5.41
N VAL A 367 -11.58 -19.89 -6.45
CA VAL A 367 -12.78 -20.14 -7.25
C VAL A 367 -13.82 -20.93 -6.46
N LYS A 368 -15.11 -20.56 -6.62
CA LYS A 368 -16.27 -21.21 -6.00
C LYS A 368 -17.26 -21.80 -7.01
N SER A 369 -17.06 -21.55 -8.29
CA SER A 369 -17.90 -22.05 -9.39
C SER A 369 -17.06 -22.88 -10.38
N GLY A 370 -17.70 -23.78 -11.13
CA GLY A 370 -17.00 -24.61 -12.14
C GLY A 370 -16.44 -23.83 -13.32
N VAL A 371 -16.87 -22.58 -13.49
CA VAL A 371 -16.39 -21.66 -14.54
C VAL A 371 -16.14 -20.30 -13.93
N LEU A 372 -15.03 -19.66 -14.29
CA LEU A 372 -14.66 -18.31 -13.87
C LEU A 372 -14.14 -17.51 -15.07
N GLU A 373 -14.71 -16.33 -15.32
CA GLU A 373 -14.20 -15.37 -16.31
C GLU A 373 -13.79 -14.08 -15.62
N LEU A 374 -12.55 -13.66 -15.85
CA LEU A 374 -11.96 -12.47 -15.26
C LEU A 374 -11.47 -11.51 -16.35
N ASP A 375 -11.68 -10.21 -16.13
CA ASP A 375 -11.23 -9.15 -17.02
C ASP A 375 -10.23 -8.23 -16.29
N TYR A 376 -8.99 -8.24 -16.77
CA TYR A 376 -7.90 -7.39 -16.27
C TYR A 376 -7.80 -6.06 -17.04
N ASP A 377 -8.51 -5.91 -18.13
CA ASP A 377 -8.48 -4.71 -18.98
C ASP A 377 -9.56 -3.71 -18.56
N GLU A 378 -10.56 -4.14 -17.78
CA GLU A 378 -11.58 -3.29 -17.16
C GLU A 378 -10.94 -2.45 -16.04
N LYS A 379 -11.10 -1.11 -16.11
CA LYS A 379 -10.45 -0.14 -15.21
C LYS A 379 -11.43 0.46 -14.19
#